data_5f7079cfe1031d0e65525676c2e4f814
#
_entry.id   5f7079cfe1031d0e65525676c2e4f814
#
_cell.length_a   1.000
_cell.length_b   1.000
_cell.length_c   1.000
_cell.angle_alpha   90.00
_cell.angle_beta   90.00
_cell.angle_gamma   90.00
#
_symmetry.space_group_name_H-M   'P 1'
#
loop_
_entity.id
_entity.type
_entity.pdbx_description
1 polymer ?
#
loop_
_entity_poly.entity_id
_entity_poly.type
_entity_poly.pdbx_seq_one_letter_code
_entity_poly.pdbx_strand_id
1 'polypeptide(L)'
;MGKINVICYMPLHYGVEYLKESLMSVINHVDKIVVVYSETPSYGHGTTVECPEKEMELFDIAMAVCGGKLIWRKEKFSHEGEHRSFIYNFTEGYDLVLAVDADEIFHEAELDKALRLAYEGDKRYYGIAGYLNFWKSFNNVLTDGFTPIRITNLKNNSGEGVVPCTIYHFSCAQSDVIMNYKYEIHGHKSELRENWLQNIYYKWTPENQFKFLHPTSMDIWGEVQPFDKNTLPESLKQHPNFNKEMI
;
A
#
# COMPACT_ATOMS: atom_id res chain seq x y z
N MET A 1 -21.04 4.88 -22.87
CA MET A 1 -19.68 4.31 -22.73
C MET A 1 -19.83 2.89 -22.23
N GLY A 2 -19.01 1.94 -22.71
CA GLY A 2 -18.98 0.58 -22.19
C GLY A 2 -18.48 0.51 -20.74
N LYS A 3 -18.79 -0.58 -20.05
CA LYS A 3 -18.23 -0.87 -18.72
C LYS A 3 -16.73 -1.09 -18.86
N ILE A 4 -15.94 -0.52 -17.96
CA ILE A 4 -14.51 -0.80 -17.81
C ILE A 4 -14.37 -2.00 -16.86
N ASN A 5 -13.71 -3.07 -17.29
CA ASN A 5 -13.47 -4.23 -16.45
C ASN A 5 -12.14 -4.05 -15.71
N VAL A 6 -12.20 -3.97 -14.39
CA VAL A 6 -11.03 -3.71 -13.53
C VAL A 6 -10.78 -4.90 -12.61
N ILE A 7 -9.56 -5.42 -12.62
CA ILE A 7 -9.09 -6.40 -11.64
C ILE A 7 -8.14 -5.72 -10.65
N CYS A 8 -8.39 -5.89 -9.36
CA CYS A 8 -7.48 -5.45 -8.32
C CYS A 8 -6.48 -6.54 -7.97
N TYR A 9 -5.28 -6.16 -7.67
CA TYR A 9 -4.20 -7.02 -7.22
C TYR A 9 -3.59 -6.53 -5.91
N MET A 10 -3.51 -7.42 -4.94
CA MET A 10 -2.88 -7.16 -3.66
C MET A 10 -1.84 -8.24 -3.35
N PRO A 11 -0.54 -7.95 -3.49
CA PRO A 11 0.51 -8.79 -2.93
C PRO A 11 0.46 -8.67 -1.40
N LEU A 12 0.36 -9.78 -0.69
CA LEU A 12 0.15 -9.79 0.75
C LEU A 12 1.13 -10.72 1.45
N HIS A 13 1.69 -10.25 2.56
CA HIS A 13 2.48 -11.04 3.48
C HIS A 13 2.04 -10.79 4.92
N TYR A 14 1.80 -9.54 5.27
CA TYR A 14 1.21 -9.03 6.52
C TYR A 14 0.39 -7.77 6.22
N GLY A 15 -0.37 -7.26 7.18
CA GLY A 15 -1.13 -6.01 6.98
C GLY A 15 -2.45 -5.94 7.72
N VAL A 16 -2.68 -6.77 8.74
CA VAL A 16 -3.94 -6.81 9.52
C VAL A 16 -4.41 -5.41 9.93
N GLU A 17 -3.49 -4.51 10.27
CA GLU A 17 -3.84 -3.19 10.81
C GLU A 17 -4.65 -2.33 9.83
N TYR A 18 -4.38 -2.43 8.51
CA TYR A 18 -5.03 -1.57 7.50
C TYR A 18 -5.69 -2.33 6.36
N LEU A 19 -5.57 -3.65 6.30
CA LEU A 19 -6.09 -4.49 5.22
C LEU A 19 -7.57 -4.26 4.94
N LYS A 20 -8.37 -4.13 6.00
CA LYS A 20 -9.81 -3.89 5.88
C LYS A 20 -10.09 -2.59 5.14
N GLU A 21 -9.50 -1.48 5.57
CA GLU A 21 -9.69 -0.15 5.00
C GLU A 21 -9.13 -0.06 3.58
N SER A 22 -7.98 -0.71 3.33
CA SER A 22 -7.39 -0.83 2.01
C SER A 22 -8.35 -1.51 1.03
N LEU A 23 -8.88 -2.68 1.37
CA LEU A 23 -9.84 -3.41 0.55
C LEU A 23 -11.17 -2.66 0.39
N MET A 24 -11.68 -2.03 1.44
CA MET A 24 -12.91 -1.22 1.40
C MET A 24 -12.78 -0.06 0.42
N SER A 25 -11.62 0.58 0.35
CA SER A 25 -11.39 1.73 -0.52
C SER A 25 -11.47 1.41 -2.02
N VAL A 26 -11.35 0.13 -2.41
CA VAL A 26 -11.30 -0.26 -3.82
C VAL A 26 -12.43 -1.22 -4.24
N ILE A 27 -13.07 -1.92 -3.29
CA ILE A 27 -14.01 -3.02 -3.61
C ILE A 27 -15.17 -2.61 -4.52
N ASN A 28 -15.64 -1.38 -4.43
CA ASN A 28 -16.76 -0.88 -5.21
C ASN A 28 -16.35 -0.47 -6.64
N HIS A 29 -15.05 -0.32 -6.91
CA HIS A 29 -14.48 0.17 -8.16
C HIS A 29 -13.91 -0.94 -9.04
N VAL A 30 -13.93 -2.19 -8.56
CA VAL A 30 -13.31 -3.33 -9.26
C VAL A 30 -14.27 -4.52 -9.38
N ASP A 31 -14.05 -5.38 -10.37
CA ASP A 31 -14.88 -6.57 -10.58
C ASP A 31 -14.41 -7.75 -9.75
N LYS A 32 -13.11 -7.91 -9.58
CA LYS A 32 -12.46 -8.93 -8.74
C LYS A 32 -11.26 -8.36 -8.02
N ILE A 33 -10.94 -8.95 -6.87
CA ILE A 33 -9.72 -8.70 -6.10
C ILE A 33 -8.95 -10.00 -5.98
N VAL A 34 -7.74 -10.02 -6.51
CA VAL A 34 -6.78 -11.12 -6.37
C VAL A 34 -5.83 -10.77 -5.23
N VAL A 35 -5.99 -11.42 -4.10
CA VAL A 35 -5.03 -11.35 -3.00
C VAL A 35 -4.09 -12.54 -3.12
N VAL A 36 -2.80 -12.27 -3.23
CA VAL A 36 -1.78 -13.32 -3.31
C VAL A 36 -0.92 -13.26 -2.06
N TYR A 37 -1.23 -14.15 -1.14
CA TYR A 37 -0.53 -14.28 0.12
C TYR A 37 0.77 -15.08 -0.06
N SER A 38 1.85 -14.55 0.47
CA SER A 38 3.13 -15.25 0.60
C SER A 38 3.48 -15.42 2.08
N GLU A 39 3.74 -16.65 2.48
CA GLU A 39 4.12 -17.02 3.85
C GLU A 39 5.50 -16.48 4.25
N THR A 40 6.32 -16.19 3.25
CA THR A 40 7.69 -15.66 3.42
C THR A 40 7.80 -14.31 2.73
N PRO A 41 8.66 -13.41 3.23
CA PRO A 41 8.94 -12.15 2.54
C PRO A 41 9.41 -12.39 1.11
N SER A 42 8.85 -11.64 0.14
CA SER A 42 9.10 -11.84 -1.30
C SER A 42 10.49 -11.37 -1.78
N TYR A 43 11.34 -10.92 -0.89
CA TYR A 43 12.71 -10.50 -1.22
C TYR A 43 13.74 -11.63 -1.09
N GLY A 44 13.32 -12.87 -0.92
CA GLY A 44 14.23 -13.99 -0.79
C GLY A 44 15.10 -13.93 0.48
N HIS A 45 14.69 -13.14 1.47
CA HIS A 45 15.39 -13.09 2.74
C HIS A 45 15.22 -14.38 3.49
N GLY A 46 16.31 -15.04 3.80
CA GLY A 46 16.35 -16.12 4.76
C GLY A 46 16.17 -15.58 6.17
N THR A 47 15.04 -14.87 6.43
CA THR A 47 14.74 -14.44 7.78
C THR A 47 14.25 -15.62 8.61
N THR A 48 14.72 -15.69 9.86
CA THR A 48 14.20 -16.62 10.87
C THR A 48 13.14 -15.96 11.76
N VAL A 49 12.85 -14.68 11.52
CA VAL A 49 11.84 -13.94 12.28
C VAL A 49 10.47 -14.36 11.78
N GLU A 50 9.67 -14.90 12.69
CA GLU A 50 8.29 -15.30 12.40
C GLU A 50 7.43 -14.07 12.16
N CYS A 51 6.55 -14.12 11.15
CA CYS A 51 5.56 -13.06 10.92
C CYS A 51 4.61 -12.99 12.14
N PRO A 52 4.40 -11.81 12.72
CA PRO A 52 3.51 -11.65 13.88
C PRO A 52 2.02 -11.88 13.54
N GLU A 53 1.66 -11.85 12.27
CA GLU A 53 0.31 -12.01 11.77
C GLU A 53 0.13 -13.36 11.06
N LYS A 54 -1.08 -13.91 11.11
CA LYS A 54 -1.37 -15.24 10.56
C LYS A 54 -2.22 -15.14 9.30
N GLU A 55 -1.94 -16.03 8.34
CA GLU A 55 -2.70 -16.12 7.09
C GLU A 55 -4.22 -16.16 7.29
N MET A 56 -4.68 -16.93 8.27
CA MET A 56 -6.12 -17.09 8.52
C MET A 56 -6.79 -15.78 8.91
N GLU A 57 -6.13 -14.95 9.72
CA GLU A 57 -6.65 -13.64 10.13
C GLU A 57 -6.75 -12.70 8.93
N LEU A 58 -5.72 -12.66 8.09
CA LEU A 58 -5.71 -11.87 6.84
C LEU A 58 -6.79 -12.35 5.88
N PHE A 59 -6.95 -13.67 5.73
CA PHE A 59 -7.99 -14.27 4.90
C PHE A 59 -9.39 -13.92 5.38
N ASP A 60 -9.64 -14.03 6.68
CA ASP A 60 -10.96 -13.73 7.28
C ASP A 60 -11.36 -12.27 7.05
N ILE A 61 -10.42 -11.32 7.21
CA ILE A 61 -10.62 -9.91 6.91
C ILE A 61 -10.95 -9.72 5.43
N ALA A 62 -10.14 -10.30 4.54
CA ALA A 62 -10.33 -10.17 3.09
C ALA A 62 -11.66 -10.78 2.65
N MET A 63 -12.04 -11.94 3.18
CA MET A 63 -13.32 -12.59 2.87
C MET A 63 -14.51 -11.78 3.37
N ALA A 64 -14.42 -11.21 4.57
CA ALA A 64 -15.47 -10.38 5.15
C ALA A 64 -15.75 -9.12 4.30
N VAL A 65 -14.71 -8.50 3.74
CA VAL A 65 -14.84 -7.30 2.91
C VAL A 65 -15.23 -7.64 1.48
N CYS A 66 -14.54 -8.59 0.86
CA CYS A 66 -14.62 -8.81 -0.59
C CYS A 66 -15.68 -9.82 -1.00
N GLY A 67 -16.03 -10.76 -0.11
CA GLY A 67 -17.02 -11.80 -0.39
C GLY A 67 -16.77 -12.52 -1.72
N GLY A 68 -17.77 -12.58 -2.58
CA GLY A 68 -17.70 -13.24 -3.89
C GLY A 68 -16.78 -12.59 -4.93
N LYS A 69 -16.21 -11.41 -4.64
CA LYS A 69 -15.19 -10.79 -5.50
C LYS A 69 -13.78 -11.27 -5.19
N LEU A 70 -13.52 -11.90 -4.03
CA LEU A 70 -12.22 -12.37 -3.61
C LEU A 70 -11.73 -13.56 -4.44
N ILE A 71 -10.49 -13.50 -4.88
CA ILE A 71 -9.68 -14.62 -5.35
C ILE A 71 -8.46 -14.70 -4.44
N TRP A 72 -8.43 -15.65 -3.53
CA TRP A 72 -7.31 -15.88 -2.63
C TRP A 72 -6.35 -16.90 -3.21
N ARG A 73 -5.07 -16.60 -3.22
CA ARG A 73 -4.00 -17.51 -3.59
C ARG A 73 -2.91 -17.49 -2.53
N LYS A 74 -2.34 -18.65 -2.25
CA LYS A 74 -1.13 -18.80 -1.44
C LYS A 74 -0.03 -19.28 -2.35
N GLU A 75 1.01 -18.47 -2.49
CA GLU A 75 2.14 -18.75 -3.37
C GLU A 75 3.46 -18.39 -2.68
N LYS A 76 4.56 -18.89 -3.20
CA LYS A 76 5.90 -18.60 -2.72
C LYS A 76 6.73 -18.01 -3.85
N PHE A 77 7.39 -16.90 -3.59
CA PHE A 77 8.18 -16.17 -4.58
C PHE A 77 9.64 -16.05 -4.15
N SER A 78 10.54 -16.02 -5.13
CA SER A 78 11.97 -15.80 -4.89
C SER A 78 12.29 -14.32 -4.71
N HIS A 79 11.48 -13.41 -5.31
CA HIS A 79 11.62 -11.97 -5.16
C HIS A 79 10.30 -11.22 -5.44
N GLU A 80 10.23 -9.97 -5.01
CA GLU A 80 9.02 -9.13 -5.11
C GLU A 80 8.51 -8.96 -6.55
N GLY A 81 9.41 -8.85 -7.52
CA GLY A 81 9.01 -8.72 -8.93
C GLY A 81 8.18 -9.89 -9.43
N GLU A 82 8.49 -11.13 -9.01
CA GLU A 82 7.67 -12.30 -9.32
C GLU A 82 6.30 -12.19 -8.63
N HIS A 83 6.30 -11.84 -7.35
CA HIS A 83 5.06 -11.65 -6.61
C HIS A 83 4.17 -10.63 -7.28
N ARG A 84 4.71 -9.44 -7.60
CA ARG A 84 3.95 -8.36 -8.27
C ARG A 84 3.51 -8.72 -9.69
N SER A 85 4.27 -9.55 -10.40
CA SER A 85 3.93 -9.98 -11.77
C SER A 85 2.90 -11.12 -11.82
N PHE A 86 2.63 -11.80 -10.73
CA PHE A 86 1.74 -12.95 -10.68
C PHE A 86 0.30 -12.62 -11.11
N ILE A 87 -0.11 -11.35 -10.98
CA ILE A 87 -1.42 -10.87 -11.44
C ILE A 87 -1.68 -11.14 -12.92
N TYR A 88 -0.65 -11.16 -13.74
CA TYR A 88 -0.83 -11.37 -15.19
C TYR A 88 -1.42 -12.74 -15.54
N ASN A 89 -1.46 -13.70 -14.60
CA ASN A 89 -2.18 -14.97 -14.74
C ASN A 89 -3.70 -14.81 -14.67
N PHE A 90 -4.23 -13.63 -14.28
CA PHE A 90 -5.64 -13.38 -14.04
C PHE A 90 -6.22 -12.25 -14.90
N THR A 91 -5.45 -11.69 -15.82
CA THR A 91 -5.83 -10.46 -16.55
C THR A 91 -6.72 -10.70 -17.77
N GLU A 92 -6.97 -11.95 -18.15
CA GLU A 92 -7.83 -12.24 -19.30
C GLU A 92 -9.25 -11.69 -19.11
N GLY A 93 -9.71 -10.89 -20.07
CA GLY A 93 -11.03 -10.27 -20.04
C GLY A 93 -11.13 -8.97 -19.23
N TYR A 94 -10.01 -8.48 -18.67
CA TYR A 94 -9.96 -7.19 -17.98
C TYR A 94 -9.30 -6.12 -18.86
N ASP A 95 -9.65 -4.87 -18.58
CA ASP A 95 -9.09 -3.69 -19.26
C ASP A 95 -7.95 -3.08 -18.45
N LEU A 96 -8.10 -3.05 -17.11
CA LEU A 96 -7.17 -2.44 -16.18
C LEU A 96 -6.80 -3.40 -15.04
N VAL A 97 -5.55 -3.29 -14.58
CA VAL A 97 -5.11 -3.79 -13.27
C VAL A 97 -4.95 -2.60 -12.32
N LEU A 98 -5.54 -2.69 -11.14
CA LEU A 98 -5.31 -1.78 -10.02
C LEU A 98 -4.46 -2.52 -8.98
N ALA A 99 -3.21 -2.09 -8.76
CA ALA A 99 -2.34 -2.62 -7.70
C ALA A 99 -2.55 -1.84 -6.40
N VAL A 100 -2.66 -2.56 -5.28
CA VAL A 100 -2.91 -1.98 -3.96
C VAL A 100 -2.08 -2.72 -2.93
N ASP A 101 -1.34 -2.01 -2.10
CA ASP A 101 -0.65 -2.59 -0.95
C ASP A 101 -1.58 -2.55 0.29
N ALA A 102 -1.40 -3.46 1.25
CA ALA A 102 -2.32 -3.62 2.38
C ALA A 102 -2.41 -2.41 3.32
N ASP A 103 -1.44 -1.52 3.26
CA ASP A 103 -1.34 -0.28 4.04
C ASP A 103 -1.60 0.99 3.19
N GLU A 104 -2.21 0.82 2.00
CA GLU A 104 -2.61 1.90 1.08
C GLU A 104 -4.13 2.00 0.98
N ILE A 105 -4.69 3.16 1.27
CA ILE A 105 -6.11 3.45 1.19
C ILE A 105 -6.34 4.51 0.11
N PHE A 106 -7.09 4.18 -0.93
CA PHE A 106 -7.44 5.10 -2.00
C PHE A 106 -8.55 6.05 -1.58
N HIS A 107 -8.51 7.27 -2.08
CA HIS A 107 -9.63 8.19 -1.95
C HIS A 107 -10.76 7.75 -2.89
N GLU A 108 -11.79 7.11 -2.35
CA GLU A 108 -12.86 6.45 -3.11
C GLU A 108 -13.52 7.36 -4.15
N ALA A 109 -13.82 8.62 -3.78
CA ALA A 109 -14.49 9.57 -4.69
C ALA A 109 -13.61 10.00 -5.90
N GLU A 110 -12.30 9.78 -5.84
CA GLU A 110 -11.35 10.14 -6.92
C GLU A 110 -11.01 8.93 -7.80
N LEU A 111 -11.14 7.71 -7.27
CA LEU A 111 -10.66 6.50 -7.92
C LEU A 111 -11.36 6.20 -9.25
N ASP A 112 -12.68 6.36 -9.34
CA ASP A 112 -13.42 6.16 -10.60
C ASP A 112 -12.92 7.06 -11.72
N LYS A 113 -12.64 8.32 -11.40
CA LYS A 113 -12.09 9.27 -12.36
C LYS A 113 -10.68 8.87 -12.79
N ALA A 114 -9.84 8.44 -11.85
CA ALA A 114 -8.48 7.99 -12.14
C ALA A 114 -8.47 6.76 -13.04
N LEU A 115 -9.29 5.75 -12.74
CA LEU A 115 -9.44 4.55 -13.56
C LEU A 115 -9.92 4.89 -14.98
N ARG A 116 -10.88 5.80 -15.11
CA ARG A 116 -11.37 6.26 -16.41
C ARG A 116 -10.28 6.97 -17.22
N LEU A 117 -9.55 7.89 -16.61
CA LEU A 117 -8.44 8.60 -17.27
C LEU A 117 -7.33 7.64 -17.71
N ALA A 118 -7.02 6.65 -16.89
CA ALA A 118 -6.05 5.62 -17.25
C ALA A 118 -6.53 4.74 -18.41
N TYR A 119 -7.83 4.38 -18.46
CA TYR A 119 -8.42 3.58 -19.52
C TYR A 119 -8.48 4.30 -20.87
N GLU A 120 -8.79 5.61 -20.86
CA GLU A 120 -8.88 6.46 -22.05
C GLU A 120 -7.51 6.94 -22.54
N GLY A 121 -6.50 6.87 -21.67
CA GLY A 121 -5.14 7.31 -21.96
C GLY A 121 -4.35 6.35 -22.85
N ASP A 122 -3.23 6.84 -23.38
CA ASP A 122 -2.37 6.13 -24.33
C ASP A 122 -1.16 5.43 -23.65
N LYS A 123 -1.03 5.51 -22.34
CA LYS A 123 0.08 4.90 -21.59
C LYS A 123 -0.31 3.56 -21.01
N ARG A 124 0.70 2.70 -20.79
CA ARG A 124 0.52 1.42 -20.12
C ARG A 124 0.43 1.55 -18.61
N TYR A 125 1.28 2.39 -18.03
CA TYR A 125 1.42 2.53 -16.59
C TYR A 125 1.01 3.91 -16.13
N TYR A 126 0.24 3.99 -15.04
CA TYR A 126 -0.17 5.25 -14.46
C TYR A 126 0.19 5.31 -12.98
N GLY A 127 0.97 6.35 -12.65
CA GLY A 127 1.25 6.74 -11.28
C GLY A 127 0.10 7.52 -10.67
N ILE A 128 0.04 7.52 -9.35
CA ILE A 128 -0.95 8.27 -8.56
C ILE A 128 -0.30 9.56 -8.07
N ALA A 129 -0.94 10.72 -8.36
CA ALA A 129 -0.36 12.03 -8.09
C ALA A 129 -0.32 12.41 -6.60
N GLY A 130 -1.33 11.99 -5.82
CA GLY A 130 -1.45 12.31 -4.40
C GLY A 130 -1.02 11.13 -3.54
N TYR A 131 0.25 11.07 -3.13
CA TYR A 131 0.76 10.01 -2.27
C TYR A 131 1.19 10.59 -0.93
N LEU A 132 0.43 10.28 0.14
CA LEU A 132 0.60 10.84 1.47
C LEU A 132 1.09 9.76 2.43
N ASN A 133 2.34 9.85 2.84
CA ASN A 133 2.94 8.91 3.79
C ASN A 133 2.64 9.34 5.23
N PHE A 134 1.83 8.58 5.96
CA PHE A 134 1.54 8.86 7.36
C PHE A 134 2.69 8.41 8.27
N TRP A 135 2.98 9.27 9.25
CA TRP A 135 4.10 9.08 10.18
C TRP A 135 3.59 8.97 11.61
N LYS A 136 3.66 7.77 12.18
CA LYS A 136 3.32 7.42 13.57
C LYS A 136 1.91 7.78 14.04
N SER A 137 1.12 8.46 13.24
CA SER A 137 -0.27 8.82 13.57
C SER A 137 -1.04 9.27 12.34
N PHE A 138 -2.34 9.46 12.51
CA PHE A 138 -3.21 10.08 11.51
C PHE A 138 -3.09 11.62 11.43
N ASN A 139 -2.32 12.22 12.34
CA ASN A 139 -2.13 13.68 12.40
C ASN A 139 -0.85 14.15 11.70
N ASN A 140 -0.01 13.24 11.26
CA ASN A 140 1.33 13.54 10.75
C ASN A 140 1.53 12.94 9.37
N VAL A 141 1.99 13.73 8.42
CA VAL A 141 2.21 13.28 7.04
C VAL A 141 3.56 13.74 6.51
N LEU A 142 4.14 12.91 5.67
CA LEU A 142 5.29 13.20 4.83
C LEU A 142 4.84 13.30 3.38
N THR A 143 5.33 14.28 2.66
CA THR A 143 5.15 14.41 1.21
C THR A 143 6.51 14.35 0.55
N ASP A 144 6.73 13.39 -0.31
CA ASP A 144 8.01 13.16 -0.98
C ASP A 144 7.95 13.35 -2.49
N GLY A 145 6.77 13.67 -3.03
CA GLY A 145 6.54 13.80 -4.47
C GLY A 145 6.58 12.48 -5.24
N PHE A 146 6.62 11.36 -4.56
CA PHE A 146 6.57 10.05 -5.17
C PHE A 146 5.22 9.79 -5.83
N THR A 147 5.24 9.22 -7.03
CA THR A 147 4.03 8.87 -7.79
C THR A 147 4.05 7.36 -8.08
N PRO A 148 3.64 6.52 -7.12
CA PRO A 148 3.69 5.08 -7.29
C PRO A 148 2.82 4.64 -8.46
N ILE A 149 3.33 3.78 -9.32
CA ILE A 149 2.54 3.15 -10.38
C ILE A 149 1.56 2.19 -9.71
N ARG A 150 0.26 2.46 -9.88
CA ARG A 150 -0.81 1.63 -9.32
C ARG A 150 -1.83 1.17 -10.34
N ILE A 151 -1.88 1.78 -11.53
CA ILE A 151 -2.82 1.37 -12.58
C ILE A 151 -2.03 0.92 -13.81
N THR A 152 -2.36 -0.27 -14.33
CA THR A 152 -1.85 -0.78 -15.60
C THR A 152 -2.99 -0.87 -16.60
N ASN A 153 -2.89 -0.15 -17.72
CA ASN A 153 -3.80 -0.28 -18.86
C ASN A 153 -3.32 -1.42 -19.76
N LEU A 154 -4.10 -2.51 -19.79
CA LEU A 154 -3.74 -3.74 -20.49
C LEU A 154 -3.83 -3.64 -22.03
N LYS A 155 -4.48 -2.59 -22.55
CA LYS A 155 -4.59 -2.35 -24.00
C LYS A 155 -3.32 -1.72 -24.58
N ASN A 156 -2.54 -1.05 -23.75
CA ASN A 156 -1.35 -0.32 -24.17
C ASN A 156 -0.07 -1.13 -23.88
N ASN A 157 0.96 -0.91 -24.66
CA ASN A 157 2.18 -1.72 -24.59
C ASN A 157 3.33 -1.05 -23.82
N SER A 158 3.30 0.28 -23.66
CA SER A 158 4.40 1.03 -23.06
C SER A 158 3.97 2.42 -22.57
N GLY A 159 4.90 3.10 -21.93
CA GLY A 159 4.78 4.48 -21.49
C GLY A 159 4.19 4.61 -20.10
N GLU A 160 4.52 5.73 -19.48
CA GLU A 160 4.08 6.11 -18.14
C GLU A 160 3.32 7.43 -18.18
N GLY A 161 2.28 7.54 -17.38
CA GLY A 161 1.49 8.72 -17.16
C GLY A 161 1.15 8.87 -15.69
N VAL A 162 0.46 9.96 -15.34
CA VAL A 162 0.03 10.22 -13.96
C VAL A 162 -1.45 10.57 -13.98
N VAL A 163 -2.21 10.04 -13.03
CA VAL A 163 -3.62 10.36 -12.84
C VAL A 163 -3.88 11.00 -11.47
N PRO A 164 -4.84 11.93 -11.39
CA PRO A 164 -5.20 12.56 -10.12
C PRO A 164 -6.02 11.58 -9.28
N CYS A 165 -5.42 11.10 -8.21
CA CYS A 165 -6.06 10.35 -7.13
C CYS A 165 -5.17 10.47 -5.89
N THR A 166 -5.75 10.36 -4.71
CA THR A 166 -5.02 10.38 -3.45
C THR A 166 -4.93 8.97 -2.88
N ILE A 167 -3.74 8.58 -2.44
CA ILE A 167 -3.48 7.39 -1.62
C ILE A 167 -3.00 7.85 -0.24
N TYR A 168 -3.66 7.35 0.78
CA TYR A 168 -3.25 7.47 2.17
C TYR A 168 -2.44 6.22 2.54
N HIS A 169 -1.12 6.39 2.70
CA HIS A 169 -0.18 5.30 2.91
C HIS A 169 0.32 5.28 4.35
N PHE A 170 0.03 4.19 5.06
CA PHE A 170 0.30 4.04 6.49
C PHE A 170 1.55 3.20 6.79
N SER A 171 2.51 3.18 5.89
CA SER A 171 3.74 2.39 6.00
C SER A 171 4.53 2.63 7.30
N CYS A 172 4.51 3.87 7.81
CA CYS A 172 5.21 4.27 9.04
C CYS A 172 4.26 4.71 10.15
N ALA A 173 2.99 4.34 10.07
CA ALA A 173 1.97 4.57 11.10
C ALA A 173 1.32 3.24 11.52
N GLN A 174 2.16 2.27 11.87
CA GLN A 174 1.80 0.92 12.31
C GLN A 174 2.34 0.67 13.72
N SER A 175 1.83 -0.38 14.37
CA SER A 175 2.30 -0.76 15.71
C SER A 175 3.79 -1.08 15.72
N ASP A 176 4.41 -0.92 16.89
CA ASP A 176 5.83 -1.24 17.10
C ASP A 176 6.18 -2.68 16.72
N VAL A 177 5.24 -3.62 16.93
CA VAL A 177 5.43 -5.02 16.55
C VAL A 177 5.62 -5.15 15.04
N ILE A 178 4.74 -4.51 14.27
CA ILE A 178 4.80 -4.53 12.80
C ILE A 178 5.99 -3.72 12.30
N MET A 179 6.29 -2.57 12.89
CA MET A 179 7.45 -1.77 12.48
C MET A 179 8.79 -2.50 12.70
N ASN A 180 8.95 -3.20 13.83
CA ASN A 180 10.12 -4.03 14.06
C ASN A 180 10.22 -5.18 13.04
N TYR A 181 9.10 -5.87 12.80
CA TYR A 181 9.06 -6.94 11.81
C TYR A 181 9.39 -6.43 10.40
N LYS A 182 8.75 -5.35 9.97
CA LYS A 182 8.98 -4.69 8.68
C LYS A 182 10.45 -4.31 8.47
N TYR A 183 11.11 -3.82 9.51
CA TYR A 183 12.53 -3.47 9.46
C TYR A 183 13.41 -4.72 9.29
N GLU A 184 13.08 -5.82 9.97
CA GLU A 184 13.81 -7.08 9.84
C GLU A 184 13.70 -7.72 8.45
N ILE A 185 12.54 -7.62 7.81
CA ILE A 185 12.27 -8.21 6.49
C ILE A 185 12.46 -7.22 5.33
N HIS A 186 12.98 -6.02 5.59
CA HIS A 186 13.07 -4.96 4.60
C HIS A 186 13.84 -5.40 3.35
N GLY A 187 13.26 -5.18 2.16
CA GLY A 187 13.82 -5.62 0.88
C GLY A 187 15.20 -5.05 0.55
N HIS A 188 15.46 -3.83 1.01
CA HIS A 188 16.73 -3.13 0.88
C HIS A 188 17.55 -3.20 2.17
N LYS A 189 17.63 -4.37 2.81
CA LYS A 189 18.28 -4.54 4.12
C LYS A 189 19.73 -4.02 4.15
N SER A 190 20.47 -4.19 3.05
CA SER A 190 21.85 -3.70 2.92
C SER A 190 21.97 -2.17 2.80
N GLU A 191 20.87 -1.49 2.49
CA GLU A 191 20.80 -0.04 2.34
C GLU A 191 20.22 0.64 3.59
N LEU A 192 19.68 -0.15 4.54
CA LEU A 192 19.10 0.38 5.76
C LEU A 192 20.12 1.16 6.58
N ARG A 193 19.72 2.33 7.04
CA ARG A 193 20.51 3.13 7.99
C ARG A 193 20.61 2.37 9.30
N GLU A 194 21.84 2.31 9.82
CA GLU A 194 22.13 1.60 11.06
C GLU A 194 21.28 2.12 12.22
N ASN A 195 20.62 1.20 12.92
CA ASN A 195 19.75 1.48 14.06
C ASN A 195 18.67 2.55 13.78
N TRP A 196 18.15 2.62 12.55
CA TRP A 196 17.16 3.62 12.14
C TRP A 196 15.91 3.65 13.03
N LEU A 197 15.36 2.48 13.37
CA LEU A 197 14.20 2.41 14.29
C LEU A 197 14.50 3.09 15.62
N GLN A 198 15.65 2.77 16.25
CA GLN A 198 16.01 3.25 17.58
C GLN A 198 16.46 4.71 17.55
N ASN A 199 17.13 5.14 16.49
CA ASN A 199 17.75 6.46 16.43
C ASN A 199 16.88 7.52 15.77
N ILE A 200 15.95 7.12 14.88
CA ILE A 200 15.09 8.04 14.15
C ILE A 200 13.64 7.78 14.50
N TYR A 201 13.11 6.58 14.18
CA TYR A 201 11.69 6.31 14.30
C TYR A 201 11.19 6.45 15.75
N TYR A 202 11.78 5.76 16.72
CA TYR A 202 11.34 5.80 18.11
C TYR A 202 11.66 7.09 18.85
N LYS A 203 12.69 7.83 18.43
CA LYS A 203 13.05 9.11 19.04
C LYS A 203 12.34 10.31 18.44
N TRP A 204 11.62 10.10 17.34
CA TRP A 204 10.91 11.20 16.71
C TRP A 204 9.72 11.65 17.58
N THR A 205 9.61 12.96 17.75
CA THR A 205 8.44 13.65 18.33
C THR A 205 8.17 14.91 17.50
N PRO A 206 6.97 15.52 17.61
CA PRO A 206 6.70 16.80 16.95
C PRO A 206 7.69 17.91 17.28
N GLU A 207 8.27 17.89 18.49
CA GLU A 207 9.25 18.86 18.95
C GLU A 207 10.68 18.51 18.52
N ASN A 208 10.96 17.24 18.28
CA ASN A 208 12.28 16.73 17.91
C ASN A 208 12.26 16.18 16.48
N GLN A 209 12.06 17.07 15.54
CA GLN A 209 12.07 16.73 14.11
C GLN A 209 13.48 16.34 13.66
N PHE A 210 13.55 15.21 12.94
CA PHE A 210 14.77 14.81 12.26
C PHE A 210 14.67 15.19 10.79
N LYS A 211 15.80 15.60 10.19
CA LYS A 211 15.95 15.63 8.74
C LYS A 211 16.14 14.21 8.22
N PHE A 212 15.65 13.93 7.03
CA PHE A 212 15.89 12.66 6.36
C PHE A 212 15.33 11.45 7.13
N LEU A 213 14.04 11.35 7.12
CA LEU A 213 13.31 10.31 7.87
C LEU A 213 13.29 8.94 7.17
N HIS A 214 13.61 8.88 5.87
CA HIS A 214 13.57 7.64 5.11
C HIS A 214 14.56 6.59 5.66
N PRO A 215 14.18 5.30 5.75
CA PRO A 215 15.05 4.26 6.32
C PRO A 215 16.29 3.96 5.49
N THR A 216 16.26 4.17 4.17
CA THR A 216 17.39 3.84 3.27
C THR A 216 18.00 5.06 2.61
N SER A 217 17.23 6.09 2.28
CA SER A 217 17.70 7.28 1.57
C SER A 217 17.75 8.51 2.48
N MET A 218 18.81 9.30 2.34
CA MET A 218 18.99 10.54 3.10
C MET A 218 18.23 11.73 2.48
N ASP A 219 17.73 11.60 1.26
CA ASP A 219 17.28 12.74 0.47
C ASP A 219 15.77 12.78 0.22
N ILE A 220 15.03 11.72 0.59
CA ILE A 220 13.64 11.58 0.15
C ILE A 220 12.70 12.19 1.18
N TRP A 221 12.60 11.79 2.37
CA TRP A 221 11.62 12.31 3.32
C TRP A 221 12.16 13.49 4.11
N GLY A 222 11.55 14.63 3.94
CA GLY A 222 11.86 15.85 4.67
C GLY A 222 11.28 15.86 6.08
N GLU A 223 10.71 16.99 6.47
CA GLU A 223 10.05 17.15 7.76
C GLU A 223 8.60 16.62 7.73
N VAL A 224 8.16 16.09 8.85
CA VAL A 224 6.75 15.73 9.05
C VAL A 224 5.92 17.00 9.15
N GLN A 225 4.81 17.03 8.43
CA GLN A 225 3.85 18.12 8.44
C GLN A 225 2.58 17.71 9.21
N PRO A 226 1.96 18.63 9.94
CA PRO A 226 0.65 18.39 10.51
C PRO A 226 -0.38 18.09 9.41
N PHE A 227 -1.27 17.12 9.67
CA PHE A 227 -2.35 16.76 8.78
C PHE A 227 -3.70 16.85 9.49
N ASP A 228 -4.68 17.48 8.84
CA ASP A 228 -6.04 17.48 9.36
C ASP A 228 -6.73 16.15 9.06
N LYS A 229 -6.65 15.21 10.01
CA LYS A 229 -7.26 13.89 9.89
C LYS A 229 -8.77 13.89 9.69
N ASN A 230 -9.47 15.01 9.98
CA ASN A 230 -10.91 15.11 9.75
C ASN A 230 -11.26 15.15 8.26
N THR A 231 -10.28 15.40 7.39
CA THR A 231 -10.44 15.35 5.93
C THR A 231 -10.35 13.92 5.36
N LEU A 232 -9.95 12.95 6.17
CA LEU A 232 -9.86 11.55 5.76
C LEU A 232 -11.24 10.94 5.46
N PRO A 233 -11.31 9.89 4.61
CA PRO A 233 -12.52 9.11 4.39
C PRO A 233 -13.14 8.56 5.67
N GLU A 234 -14.46 8.37 5.67
CA GLU A 234 -15.17 7.86 6.85
C GLU A 234 -14.69 6.47 7.30
N SER A 235 -14.25 5.62 6.37
CA SER A 235 -13.65 4.32 6.69
C SER A 235 -12.44 4.47 7.61
N LEU A 236 -11.57 5.44 7.35
CA LEU A 236 -10.39 5.72 8.17
C LEU A 236 -10.72 6.40 9.50
N LYS A 237 -11.80 7.21 9.57
CA LYS A 237 -12.23 7.83 10.84
C LYS A 237 -12.73 6.81 11.85
N GLN A 238 -13.15 5.63 11.39
CA GLN A 238 -13.56 4.52 12.25
C GLN A 238 -12.40 3.58 12.64
N HIS A 239 -11.20 3.82 12.11
CA HIS A 239 -10.05 2.98 12.40
C HIS A 239 -9.65 3.06 13.89
N PRO A 240 -9.26 1.94 14.55
CA PRO A 240 -8.92 1.93 15.98
C PRO A 240 -7.81 2.90 16.38
N ASN A 241 -6.91 3.20 15.44
CA ASN A 241 -5.78 4.11 15.67
C ASN A 241 -6.10 5.58 15.36
N PHE A 242 -7.30 5.90 14.84
CA PHE A 242 -7.63 7.27 14.37
C PHE A 242 -7.45 8.34 15.46
N ASN A 243 -7.77 8.02 16.71
CA ASN A 243 -7.67 8.96 17.84
C ASN A 243 -6.38 8.81 18.65
N LYS A 244 -5.48 7.93 18.25
CA LYS A 244 -4.18 7.83 18.92
C LYS A 244 -3.29 9.00 18.48
N GLU A 245 -2.60 9.60 19.42
CA GLU A 245 -1.60 10.64 19.12
C GLU A 245 -0.35 10.03 18.50
N MET A 246 0.01 8.83 18.95
CA MET A 246 1.09 8.01 18.42
C MET A 246 0.65 6.54 18.36
N ILE A 247 1.08 5.85 17.33
CA ILE A 247 0.80 4.43 17.09
C ILE A 247 2.04 3.63 17.46
#